data_acd10f5bf3cc3da1f77e275ca90e50d6
#
_entry.id   acd10f5bf3cc3da1f77e275ca90e50d6
#
_cell.length_a   1.000
_cell.length_b   1.000
_cell.length_c   1.000
_cell.angle_alpha   90.00
_cell.angle_beta   90.00
_cell.angle_gamma   90.00
#
_symmetry.space_group_name_H-M   'P 1'
#
loop_
_entity.id
_entity.type
_entity.pdbx_description
1 polymer ?
#
loop_
_entity_poly.entity_id
_entity_poly.type
_entity_poly.pdbx_seq_one_letter_code
_entity_poly.pdbx_strand_id
1 'polypeptide(L)'
;LLYNMHKLLPSPEHNSVLAEDAAGEPVELTCAESEPAAAYVFKTVADPFVGKLSYLRVVSGKITAGASLVNARTGETEKMGKPLTVLGKKQTEAESIGAGDIGAVAKLVSAKTGDTLCDASRVVRLPAPVFPKPSLFMAVTVAKKGDEGKISSALARLMEEDPTLSYLNNAETHQQIIGGLGEQHLDVVKAKLKNKFGVEIGLEAPRIAYRESIRKACQKQGRHKKQTGGHGQFGDVVINFEPCDSEQVVFEEKVFGGSVPKNFFPAVEKGVRLSLIHISE
;
A
#
# COMPACT_ATOMS: atom_id res chain seq x y z
N LEU A 1 -30.68 -18.76 -21.24
CA LEU A 1 -30.08 -17.53 -20.71
C LEU A 1 -29.01 -16.99 -21.66
N LEU A 2 -27.91 -17.72 -21.95
CA LEU A 2 -26.76 -17.28 -22.77
C LEU A 2 -27.19 -16.85 -24.19
N TYR A 3 -28.11 -17.58 -24.83
CA TYR A 3 -28.64 -17.22 -26.13
C TYR A 3 -29.34 -15.83 -26.15
N ASN A 4 -30.12 -15.55 -25.11
CA ASN A 4 -30.80 -14.26 -24.98
C ASN A 4 -29.84 -13.14 -24.66
N MET A 5 -28.80 -13.41 -23.82
CA MET A 5 -27.72 -12.44 -23.56
C MET A 5 -26.98 -12.08 -24.83
N HIS A 6 -26.60 -13.08 -25.64
CA HIS A 6 -25.91 -12.85 -26.91
C HIS A 6 -26.77 -12.03 -27.91
N LYS A 7 -28.08 -12.24 -27.92
CA LYS A 7 -29.00 -11.53 -28.87
C LYS A 7 -29.42 -10.13 -28.40
N LEU A 8 -29.55 -9.94 -27.09
CA LEU A 8 -30.20 -8.73 -26.54
C LEU A 8 -29.22 -7.72 -25.96
N LEU A 9 -28.00 -8.14 -25.58
CA LEU A 9 -27.00 -7.22 -25.08
C LEU A 9 -26.21 -6.60 -26.25
N PRO A 10 -25.91 -5.30 -26.19
CA PRO A 10 -25.13 -4.63 -27.21
C PRO A 10 -23.71 -5.16 -27.28
N SER A 11 -23.13 -5.28 -28.46
CA SER A 11 -21.71 -5.55 -28.67
C SER A 11 -20.86 -4.39 -28.15
N PRO A 12 -19.67 -4.63 -27.62
CA PRO A 12 -18.72 -3.59 -27.29
C PRO A 12 -18.40 -2.63 -28.45
N GLU A 13 -18.52 -3.10 -29.70
CA GLU A 13 -18.29 -2.31 -30.91
C GLU A 13 -19.28 -1.14 -31.07
N HIS A 14 -20.48 -1.27 -30.48
CA HIS A 14 -21.52 -0.24 -30.55
C HIS A 14 -21.43 0.79 -29.41
N ASN A 15 -20.50 0.63 -28.49
CA ASN A 15 -20.33 1.51 -27.34
C ASN A 15 -18.98 2.23 -27.41
N SER A 16 -19.02 3.53 -27.30
CA SER A 16 -17.81 4.31 -26.98
C SER A 16 -17.61 4.43 -25.49
N VAL A 17 -16.38 4.62 -25.09
CA VAL A 17 -16.00 4.80 -23.69
C VAL A 17 -15.32 6.16 -23.53
N LEU A 18 -15.83 6.98 -22.61
CA LEU A 18 -15.21 8.24 -22.26
C LEU A 18 -13.99 8.03 -21.37
N ALA A 19 -12.89 8.65 -21.76
CA ALA A 19 -11.65 8.72 -21.02
C ALA A 19 -11.19 10.19 -20.91
N GLU A 20 -10.22 10.48 -20.11
CA GLU A 20 -9.54 11.78 -20.02
C GLU A 20 -8.15 11.66 -20.64
N ASP A 21 -7.72 12.67 -21.39
CA ASP A 21 -6.35 12.76 -21.87
C ASP A 21 -5.38 13.26 -20.77
N ALA A 22 -4.11 13.48 -21.13
CA ALA A 22 -3.10 13.98 -20.21
C ALA A 22 -3.36 15.43 -19.72
N ALA A 23 -4.21 16.20 -20.44
CA ALA A 23 -4.62 17.55 -20.06
C ALA A 23 -5.91 17.55 -19.21
N GLY A 24 -6.57 16.40 -19.06
CA GLY A 24 -7.86 16.25 -18.36
C GLY A 24 -9.06 16.51 -19.24
N GLU A 25 -8.88 16.61 -20.56
CA GLU A 25 -9.97 16.81 -21.50
C GLU A 25 -10.63 15.47 -21.87
N PRO A 26 -11.95 15.45 -22.06
CA PRO A 26 -12.65 14.22 -22.39
C PRO A 26 -12.31 13.73 -23.80
N VAL A 27 -11.94 12.47 -23.90
CA VAL A 27 -11.65 11.77 -25.16
C VAL A 27 -12.54 10.56 -25.28
N GLU A 28 -13.17 10.40 -26.45
CA GLU A 28 -13.99 9.24 -26.76
C GLU A 28 -13.14 8.13 -27.37
N LEU A 29 -13.15 6.95 -26.76
CA LEU A 29 -12.45 5.75 -27.24
C LEU A 29 -13.44 4.84 -27.96
N THR A 30 -13.09 4.43 -29.16
CA THR A 30 -13.88 3.48 -29.97
C THR A 30 -13.31 2.07 -29.83
N CYS A 31 -14.20 1.07 -29.89
CA CYS A 31 -13.81 -0.34 -29.82
C CYS A 31 -13.31 -0.82 -31.21
N ALA A 32 -12.14 -0.33 -31.62
CA ALA A 32 -11.51 -0.68 -32.89
C ALA A 32 -10.05 -1.13 -32.67
N GLU A 33 -9.67 -2.25 -33.29
CA GLU A 33 -8.31 -2.79 -33.18
C GLU A 33 -7.24 -1.95 -33.90
N SER A 34 -7.66 -1.08 -34.85
CA SER A 34 -6.77 -0.16 -35.57
C SER A 34 -6.36 1.06 -34.77
N GLU A 35 -7.04 1.33 -33.65
CA GLU A 35 -6.78 2.44 -32.74
C GLU A 35 -5.55 2.16 -31.85
N PRO A 36 -4.92 3.20 -31.27
CA PRO A 36 -3.92 3.00 -30.23
C PRO A 36 -4.49 2.24 -29.04
N ALA A 37 -3.68 1.32 -28.50
CA ALA A 37 -4.13 0.44 -27.42
C ALA A 37 -4.47 1.22 -26.15
N ALA A 38 -5.61 0.91 -25.56
CA ALA A 38 -5.99 1.34 -24.22
C ALA A 38 -6.73 0.21 -23.51
N ALA A 39 -6.26 -0.17 -22.32
CA ALA A 39 -6.81 -1.24 -21.53
C ALA A 39 -7.01 -0.81 -20.09
N TYR A 40 -8.09 -1.29 -19.49
CA TYR A 40 -8.45 -1.03 -18.12
C TYR A 40 -8.19 -2.25 -17.24
N VAL A 41 -7.39 -2.09 -16.20
CA VAL A 41 -7.13 -3.14 -15.21
C VAL A 41 -8.26 -3.16 -14.20
N PHE A 42 -9.22 -4.08 -14.38
CA PHE A 42 -10.39 -4.13 -13.50
C PHE A 42 -10.26 -5.07 -12.31
N LYS A 43 -9.26 -5.98 -12.32
CA LYS A 43 -9.02 -6.94 -11.24
C LYS A 43 -7.57 -7.38 -11.20
N THR A 44 -7.04 -7.54 -9.99
CA THR A 44 -5.74 -8.16 -9.74
C THR A 44 -5.92 -9.39 -8.86
N VAL A 45 -5.19 -10.46 -9.15
CA VAL A 45 -5.21 -11.70 -8.36
C VAL A 45 -3.77 -12.09 -8.02
N ALA A 46 -3.52 -12.40 -6.76
CA ALA A 46 -2.28 -13.01 -6.33
C ALA A 46 -2.36 -14.53 -6.57
N ASP A 47 -1.84 -14.96 -7.70
CA ASP A 47 -1.77 -16.39 -8.04
C ASP A 47 -0.53 -17.01 -7.39
N PRO A 48 -0.64 -18.20 -6.73
CA PRO A 48 0.49 -18.84 -6.06
C PRO A 48 1.62 -19.28 -7.00
N PHE A 49 1.31 -19.56 -8.27
CA PHE A 49 2.26 -20.08 -9.25
C PHE A 49 2.80 -19.01 -10.20
N VAL A 50 1.91 -18.17 -10.70
CA VAL A 50 2.25 -17.14 -11.71
C VAL A 50 2.64 -15.81 -11.03
N GLY A 51 2.24 -15.62 -9.78
CA GLY A 51 2.41 -14.38 -9.04
C GLY A 51 1.25 -13.41 -9.30
N LYS A 52 1.57 -12.12 -9.52
CA LYS A 52 0.55 -11.10 -9.82
C LYS A 52 -0.03 -11.33 -11.21
N LEU A 53 -1.33 -11.55 -11.27
CA LEU A 53 -2.11 -11.68 -12.50
C LEU A 53 -3.10 -10.51 -12.59
N SER A 54 -2.93 -9.65 -13.58
CA SER A 54 -3.78 -8.49 -13.82
C SER A 54 -4.78 -8.80 -14.94
N TYR A 55 -6.07 -8.73 -14.60
CA TYR A 55 -7.16 -8.87 -15.57
C TYR A 55 -7.46 -7.51 -16.17
N LEU A 56 -7.52 -7.45 -17.47
CA LEU A 56 -7.78 -6.23 -18.19
C LEU A 56 -8.88 -6.42 -19.24
N ARG A 57 -9.62 -5.35 -19.45
CA ARG A 57 -10.52 -5.16 -20.58
C ARG A 57 -9.83 -4.22 -21.56
N VAL A 58 -9.63 -4.66 -22.79
CA VAL A 58 -9.12 -3.81 -23.85
C VAL A 58 -10.27 -2.97 -24.39
N VAL A 59 -10.13 -1.65 -24.30
CA VAL A 59 -11.16 -0.70 -24.73
C VAL A 59 -10.96 -0.31 -26.18
N SER A 60 -9.71 -0.07 -26.58
CA SER A 60 -9.32 0.23 -27.96
C SER A 60 -7.99 -0.42 -28.30
N GLY A 61 -7.73 -0.63 -29.58
CA GLY A 61 -6.52 -1.27 -30.06
C GLY A 61 -6.43 -2.76 -29.71
N LYS A 62 -5.21 -3.27 -29.58
CA LYS A 62 -4.94 -4.65 -29.17
C LYS A 62 -3.68 -4.73 -28.34
N ILE A 63 -3.64 -5.69 -27.44
CA ILE A 63 -2.47 -6.01 -26.60
C ILE A 63 -1.83 -7.29 -27.13
N THR A 64 -0.56 -7.20 -27.49
CA THR A 64 0.25 -8.34 -27.94
C THR A 64 1.39 -8.62 -26.97
N ALA A 65 1.95 -9.82 -27.03
CA ALA A 65 3.13 -10.16 -26.26
C ALA A 65 4.32 -9.24 -26.60
N GLY A 66 4.99 -8.72 -25.60
CA GLY A 66 6.14 -7.84 -25.75
C GLY A 66 5.81 -6.37 -26.02
N ALA A 67 4.54 -6.00 -26.18
CA ALA A 67 4.12 -4.61 -26.29
C ALA A 67 4.53 -3.82 -25.03
N SER A 68 4.86 -2.54 -25.21
CA SER A 68 5.14 -1.61 -24.13
C SER A 68 4.00 -0.62 -24.01
N LEU A 69 3.33 -0.61 -22.86
CA LEU A 69 2.22 0.32 -22.58
C LEU A 69 2.60 1.23 -21.41
N VAL A 70 2.11 2.44 -21.41
CA VAL A 70 2.29 3.41 -20.33
C VAL A 70 1.14 3.27 -19.33
N ASN A 71 1.45 3.19 -18.05
CA ASN A 71 0.48 3.31 -16.99
C ASN A 71 0.12 4.80 -16.81
N ALA A 72 -1.11 5.18 -17.17
CA ALA A 72 -1.55 6.57 -17.16
C ALA A 72 -1.51 7.24 -15.76
N ARG A 73 -1.54 6.45 -14.68
CA ARG A 73 -1.46 6.96 -13.31
C ARG A 73 -0.02 7.27 -12.88
N THR A 74 0.94 6.40 -13.21
CA THR A 74 2.33 6.52 -12.73
C THR A 74 3.27 7.12 -13.77
N GLY A 75 2.89 7.11 -15.05
CA GLY A 75 3.76 7.45 -16.18
C GLY A 75 4.81 6.38 -16.50
N GLU A 76 4.83 5.28 -15.78
CA GLU A 76 5.80 4.20 -15.99
C GLU A 76 5.41 3.29 -17.15
N THR A 77 6.42 2.80 -17.86
CA THR A 77 6.21 1.86 -18.96
C THR A 77 6.17 0.42 -18.44
N GLU A 78 5.09 -0.28 -18.74
CA GLU A 78 4.89 -1.70 -18.47
C GLU A 78 5.12 -2.53 -19.73
N LYS A 79 5.97 -3.54 -19.62
CA LYS A 79 6.17 -4.51 -20.69
C LYS A 79 5.15 -5.64 -20.57
N MET A 80 4.30 -5.79 -21.58
CA MET A 80 3.28 -6.83 -21.59
C MET A 80 3.93 -8.20 -21.79
N GLY A 81 3.65 -9.10 -20.83
CA GLY A 81 3.94 -10.52 -21.00
C GLY A 81 3.05 -11.17 -22.07
N LYS A 82 3.09 -12.49 -22.18
CA LYS A 82 2.12 -13.20 -23.04
C LYS A 82 0.71 -12.98 -22.51
N PRO A 83 -0.22 -12.51 -23.35
CA PRO A 83 -1.62 -12.40 -22.98
C PRO A 83 -2.21 -13.79 -22.68
N LEU A 84 -3.13 -13.83 -21.74
CA LEU A 84 -3.80 -15.05 -21.29
C LEU A 84 -5.31 -14.91 -21.45
N THR A 85 -5.95 -15.89 -22.03
CA THR A 85 -7.40 -16.10 -21.93
C THR A 85 -7.66 -16.96 -20.70
N VAL A 86 -8.59 -16.56 -19.84
CA VAL A 86 -8.87 -17.23 -18.57
C VAL A 86 -10.30 -17.74 -18.56
N LEU A 87 -10.45 -19.05 -18.35
CA LEU A 87 -11.76 -19.70 -18.19
C LEU A 87 -11.75 -20.50 -16.87
N GLY A 88 -12.33 -19.92 -15.82
CA GLY A 88 -12.27 -20.49 -14.48
C GLY A 88 -10.82 -20.58 -13.97
N LYS A 89 -10.33 -21.78 -13.74
CA LYS A 89 -8.92 -22.03 -13.34
C LYS A 89 -7.98 -22.26 -14.54
N LYS A 90 -8.52 -22.45 -15.74
CA LYS A 90 -7.72 -22.71 -16.94
C LYS A 90 -7.22 -21.41 -17.53
N GLN A 91 -5.93 -21.28 -17.66
CA GLN A 91 -5.23 -20.18 -18.31
C GLN A 91 -4.65 -20.71 -19.63
N THR A 92 -4.92 -20.03 -20.73
CA THR A 92 -4.42 -20.42 -22.06
C THR A 92 -3.73 -19.21 -22.67
N GLU A 93 -2.50 -19.41 -23.18
CA GLU A 93 -1.77 -18.33 -23.87
C GLU A 93 -2.53 -17.96 -25.15
N ALA A 94 -2.65 -16.64 -25.38
CA ALA A 94 -3.19 -16.04 -26.59
C ALA A 94 -2.12 -15.21 -27.30
N GLU A 95 -2.23 -15.04 -28.60
CA GLU A 95 -1.33 -14.16 -29.35
C GLU A 95 -1.60 -12.67 -29.05
N SER A 96 -2.86 -12.33 -28.91
CA SER A 96 -3.32 -10.97 -28.59
C SER A 96 -4.65 -10.99 -27.87
N ILE A 97 -4.99 -9.86 -27.25
CA ILE A 97 -6.34 -9.53 -26.75
C ILE A 97 -6.78 -8.28 -27.52
N GLY A 98 -7.86 -8.40 -28.29
CA GLY A 98 -8.42 -7.30 -29.11
C GLY A 98 -9.34 -6.38 -28.35
N ALA A 99 -9.71 -5.25 -28.98
CA ALA A 99 -10.66 -4.30 -28.45
C ALA A 99 -12.01 -4.97 -28.13
N GLY A 100 -12.59 -4.63 -26.98
CA GLY A 100 -13.84 -5.21 -26.47
C GLY A 100 -13.67 -6.51 -25.68
N ASP A 101 -12.53 -7.17 -25.75
CA ASP A 101 -12.29 -8.45 -25.12
C ASP A 101 -11.63 -8.30 -23.74
N ILE A 102 -11.69 -9.37 -22.96
CA ILE A 102 -11.13 -9.50 -21.61
C ILE A 102 -10.04 -10.55 -21.63
N GLY A 103 -8.90 -10.20 -21.06
CA GLY A 103 -7.80 -11.14 -20.86
C GLY A 103 -7.02 -10.85 -19.59
N ALA A 104 -5.92 -11.52 -19.42
CA ALA A 104 -5.03 -11.32 -18.30
C ALA A 104 -3.57 -11.24 -18.74
N VAL A 105 -2.79 -10.46 -18.00
CA VAL A 105 -1.34 -10.39 -18.17
C VAL A 105 -0.67 -10.59 -16.82
N ALA A 106 0.37 -11.42 -16.79
CA ALA A 106 1.11 -11.69 -15.57
C ALA A 106 2.27 -10.73 -15.35
N LYS A 107 2.63 -10.54 -14.08
CA LYS A 107 3.88 -9.88 -13.64
C LYS A 107 3.99 -8.40 -14.01
N LEU A 108 2.88 -7.68 -14.16
CA LEU A 108 2.92 -6.22 -14.24
C LEU A 108 3.42 -5.64 -12.91
N VAL A 109 4.33 -4.68 -12.98
CA VAL A 109 5.04 -4.16 -11.80
C VAL A 109 4.26 -3.04 -11.13
N SER A 110 3.96 -1.95 -11.86
CA SER A 110 3.33 -0.75 -11.32
C SER A 110 1.80 -0.77 -11.40
N ALA A 111 1.25 -1.58 -12.32
CA ALA A 111 -0.19 -1.62 -12.58
C ALA A 111 -0.99 -2.15 -11.39
N LYS A 112 -2.06 -1.45 -11.03
CA LYS A 112 -3.02 -1.78 -9.97
C LYS A 112 -4.43 -1.84 -10.53
N THR A 113 -5.35 -2.45 -9.77
CA THR A 113 -6.78 -2.40 -10.10
C THR A 113 -7.27 -0.95 -10.14
N GLY A 114 -7.91 -0.58 -11.24
CA GLY A 114 -8.34 0.79 -11.53
C GLY A 114 -7.38 1.57 -12.44
N ASP A 115 -6.20 1.03 -12.78
CA ASP A 115 -5.26 1.69 -13.70
C ASP A 115 -5.64 1.50 -15.16
N THR A 116 -5.28 2.49 -15.97
CA THR A 116 -5.34 2.42 -17.43
C THR A 116 -3.93 2.24 -17.99
N LEU A 117 -3.77 1.24 -18.84
CA LEU A 117 -2.55 0.98 -19.60
C LEU A 117 -2.81 1.37 -21.06
N CYS A 118 -2.01 2.27 -21.60
CA CYS A 118 -2.25 2.83 -22.94
C CYS A 118 -0.97 2.94 -23.75
N ASP A 119 -1.15 3.07 -25.07
CA ASP A 119 -0.04 3.36 -25.98
C ASP A 119 0.56 4.74 -25.68
N ALA A 120 1.88 4.85 -25.79
CA ALA A 120 2.58 6.09 -25.52
C ALA A 120 2.20 7.24 -26.48
N SER A 121 1.69 6.90 -27.67
CA SER A 121 1.23 7.91 -28.66
C SER A 121 -0.10 8.57 -28.25
N ARG A 122 -0.89 7.91 -27.38
CA ARG A 122 -2.16 8.42 -26.89
C ARG A 122 -2.36 8.04 -25.43
N VAL A 123 -1.83 8.85 -24.52
CA VAL A 123 -2.01 8.63 -23.08
C VAL A 123 -3.38 9.08 -22.65
N VAL A 124 -4.19 8.12 -22.20
CA VAL A 124 -5.58 8.34 -21.74
C VAL A 124 -5.82 7.67 -20.41
N ARG A 125 -6.72 8.21 -19.61
CA ARG A 125 -7.11 7.70 -18.31
C ARG A 125 -8.61 7.41 -18.25
N LEU A 126 -8.94 6.16 -17.97
CA LEU A 126 -10.32 5.76 -17.71
C LEU A 126 -10.68 6.06 -16.24
N PRO A 127 -11.97 6.32 -15.95
CA PRO A 127 -12.42 6.56 -14.58
C PRO A 127 -12.07 5.39 -13.67
N ALA A 128 -11.32 5.67 -12.60
CA ALA A 128 -10.97 4.67 -11.61
C ALA A 128 -12.11 4.52 -10.57
N PRO A 129 -12.38 3.31 -10.06
CA PRO A 129 -13.36 3.12 -9.01
C PRO A 129 -12.86 3.72 -7.70
N VAL A 130 -13.77 4.28 -6.93
CA VAL A 130 -13.49 4.72 -5.56
C VAL A 130 -13.76 3.57 -4.62
N PHE A 131 -12.70 3.00 -4.05
CA PHE A 131 -12.83 1.94 -3.07
C PHE A 131 -13.14 2.49 -1.67
N PRO A 132 -14.02 1.82 -0.89
CA PRO A 132 -14.28 2.22 0.48
C PRO A 132 -13.02 2.04 1.34
N LYS A 133 -12.86 2.95 2.30
CA LYS A 133 -11.76 2.88 3.27
C LYS A 133 -12.04 1.82 4.33
N PRO A 134 -11.00 1.18 4.90
CA PRO A 134 -11.15 0.29 6.04
C PRO A 134 -11.85 0.98 7.21
N SER A 135 -12.77 0.27 7.86
CA SER A 135 -13.52 0.74 9.04
C SER A 135 -13.20 -0.03 10.31
N LEU A 136 -12.62 -1.23 10.20
CA LEU A 136 -12.22 -2.06 11.33
C LEU A 136 -10.71 -2.32 11.26
N PHE A 137 -10.02 -2.03 12.36
CA PHE A 137 -8.58 -2.25 12.51
C PHE A 137 -8.32 -3.27 13.62
N MET A 138 -7.48 -4.26 13.34
CA MET A 138 -7.11 -5.31 14.29
C MET A 138 -5.61 -5.53 14.28
N ALA A 139 -5.04 -5.79 15.46
CA ALA A 139 -3.63 -6.16 15.58
C ALA A 139 -3.44 -7.63 15.22
N VAL A 140 -2.39 -7.88 14.46
CA VAL A 140 -2.01 -9.24 14.01
C VAL A 140 -1.15 -9.90 15.07
N THR A 141 -1.56 -11.05 15.53
CA THR A 141 -0.74 -11.93 16.38
C THR A 141 -0.22 -13.10 15.57
N VAL A 142 1.04 -13.47 15.82
CA VAL A 142 1.73 -14.52 15.08
C VAL A 142 1.57 -15.84 15.81
N ALA A 143 1.04 -16.87 15.14
CA ALA A 143 0.89 -18.19 15.74
C ALA A 143 2.25 -18.89 15.98
N LYS A 144 3.26 -18.61 15.14
CA LYS A 144 4.60 -19.18 15.23
C LYS A 144 5.65 -18.08 15.15
N LYS A 145 6.53 -18.01 16.15
CA LYS A 145 7.68 -17.11 16.17
C LYS A 145 8.54 -17.32 14.91
N GLY A 146 8.85 -16.24 14.20
CA GLY A 146 9.67 -16.25 12.97
C GLY A 146 8.87 -16.17 11.67
N ASP A 147 7.54 -16.18 11.71
CA ASP A 147 6.70 -16.04 10.51
C ASP A 147 6.34 -14.57 10.18
N GLU A 148 6.81 -13.58 10.98
CA GLU A 148 6.50 -12.15 10.81
C GLU A 148 6.82 -11.63 9.39
N GLY A 149 7.97 -12.01 8.86
CA GLY A 149 8.38 -11.63 7.50
C GLY A 149 7.50 -12.25 6.41
N LYS A 150 7.04 -13.48 6.62
CA LYS A 150 6.11 -14.15 5.69
C LYS A 150 4.73 -13.51 5.72
N ILE A 151 4.25 -13.12 6.92
CA ILE A 151 2.97 -12.42 7.09
C ILE A 151 2.99 -11.11 6.31
N SER A 152 4.01 -10.28 6.51
CA SER A 152 4.15 -8.99 5.81
C SER A 152 4.15 -9.16 4.29
N SER A 153 4.90 -10.13 3.78
CA SER A 153 4.95 -10.43 2.34
C SER A 153 3.61 -10.94 1.80
N ALA A 154 2.92 -11.79 2.55
CA ALA A 154 1.62 -12.33 2.16
C ALA A 154 0.53 -11.25 2.19
N LEU A 155 0.52 -10.38 3.22
CA LEU A 155 -0.40 -9.25 3.32
C LEU A 155 -0.17 -8.24 2.19
N ALA A 156 1.08 -7.93 1.84
CA ALA A 156 1.38 -7.07 0.70
C ALA A 156 0.78 -7.59 -0.61
N ARG A 157 0.86 -8.90 -0.86
CA ARG A 157 0.23 -9.53 -2.03
C ARG A 157 -1.30 -9.51 -1.97
N LEU A 158 -1.89 -9.68 -0.78
CA LEU A 158 -3.34 -9.58 -0.63
C LEU A 158 -3.85 -8.14 -0.83
N MET A 159 -3.07 -7.12 -0.43
CA MET A 159 -3.38 -5.71 -0.70
C MET A 159 -3.32 -5.36 -2.20
N GLU A 160 -2.49 -6.06 -2.99
CA GLU A 160 -2.53 -5.93 -4.44
C GLU A 160 -3.83 -6.51 -5.05
N GLU A 161 -4.36 -7.58 -4.42
CA GLU A 161 -5.62 -8.22 -4.83
C GLU A 161 -6.84 -7.43 -4.35
N ASP A 162 -6.76 -6.84 -3.15
CA ASP A 162 -7.87 -6.17 -2.48
C ASP A 162 -7.49 -4.73 -2.03
N PRO A 163 -7.87 -3.72 -2.82
CA PRO A 163 -7.57 -2.32 -2.49
C PRO A 163 -8.27 -1.79 -1.23
N THR A 164 -9.23 -2.52 -0.68
CA THR A 164 -9.94 -2.14 0.56
C THR A 164 -9.25 -2.65 1.83
N LEU A 165 -8.21 -3.49 1.66
CA LEU A 165 -7.38 -3.97 2.74
C LEU A 165 -6.23 -2.99 2.99
N SER A 166 -5.94 -2.69 4.24
CA SER A 166 -4.77 -1.92 4.65
C SER A 166 -3.90 -2.70 5.63
N TYR A 167 -2.62 -2.43 5.60
CA TYR A 167 -1.65 -2.97 6.53
C TYR A 167 -0.64 -1.90 6.91
N LEU A 168 -0.40 -1.76 8.20
CA LEU A 168 0.59 -0.82 8.73
C LEU A 168 1.35 -1.45 9.90
N ASN A 169 2.59 -1.07 10.04
CA ASN A 169 3.36 -1.38 11.24
C ASN A 169 3.36 -0.14 12.13
N ASN A 170 2.70 -0.24 13.28
CA ASN A 170 2.66 0.86 14.24
C ASN A 170 3.95 0.85 15.07
N ALA A 171 4.78 1.87 14.87
CA ALA A 171 6.07 2.00 15.54
C ALA A 171 5.93 2.33 17.05
N GLU A 172 4.82 2.95 17.48
CA GLU A 172 4.59 3.32 18.86
C GLU A 172 4.16 2.11 19.70
N THR A 173 3.25 1.29 19.19
CA THR A 173 2.75 0.10 19.89
C THR A 173 3.49 -1.19 19.53
N HIS A 174 4.43 -1.12 18.57
CA HIS A 174 5.13 -2.27 18.01
C HIS A 174 4.20 -3.39 17.52
N GLN A 175 3.01 -3.00 17.02
CA GLN A 175 2.02 -3.93 16.50
C GLN A 175 1.88 -3.80 14.99
N GLN A 176 1.70 -4.94 14.34
CA GLN A 176 1.26 -5.02 12.96
C GLN A 176 -0.26 -4.93 12.94
N ILE A 177 -0.81 -3.96 12.24
CA ILE A 177 -2.25 -3.70 12.22
C ILE A 177 -2.77 -3.91 10.81
N ILE A 178 -3.83 -4.70 10.67
CA ILE A 178 -4.59 -4.83 9.44
C ILE A 178 -5.93 -4.07 9.56
N GLY A 179 -6.31 -3.41 8.48
CA GLY A 179 -7.61 -2.73 8.38
C GLY A 179 -8.44 -3.35 7.27
N GLY A 180 -9.71 -3.56 7.52
CA GLY A 180 -10.67 -4.09 6.57
C GLY A 180 -12.05 -3.45 6.73
N LEU A 181 -13.00 -3.85 5.88
CA LEU A 181 -14.36 -3.31 5.88
C LEU A 181 -15.22 -3.80 7.07
N GLY A 182 -14.79 -4.87 7.74
CA GLY A 182 -15.49 -5.45 8.88
C GLY A 182 -14.94 -6.83 9.27
N GLU A 183 -15.52 -7.46 10.27
CA GLU A 183 -15.06 -8.75 10.81
C GLU A 183 -15.03 -9.86 9.76
N GLN A 184 -16.11 -10.02 8.99
CA GLN A 184 -16.17 -11.03 7.94
C GLN A 184 -15.10 -10.83 6.87
N HIS A 185 -14.79 -9.58 6.53
CA HIS A 185 -13.71 -9.28 5.58
C HIS A 185 -12.36 -9.76 6.14
N LEU A 186 -12.06 -9.44 7.40
CA LEU A 186 -10.81 -9.86 8.04
C LEU A 186 -10.73 -11.39 8.23
N ASP A 187 -11.86 -12.06 8.47
CA ASP A 187 -11.92 -13.53 8.49
C ASP A 187 -11.62 -14.15 7.13
N VAL A 188 -12.10 -13.56 6.05
CA VAL A 188 -11.74 -13.98 4.68
C VAL A 188 -10.25 -13.76 4.43
N VAL A 189 -9.67 -12.65 4.88
CA VAL A 189 -8.22 -12.39 4.78
C VAL A 189 -7.42 -13.45 5.55
N LYS A 190 -7.84 -13.80 6.79
CA LYS A 190 -7.25 -14.90 7.56
C LYS A 190 -7.28 -16.24 6.81
N ALA A 191 -8.45 -16.58 6.25
CA ALA A 191 -8.61 -17.80 5.48
C ALA A 191 -7.73 -17.82 4.23
N LYS A 192 -7.61 -16.69 3.51
CA LYS A 192 -6.71 -16.54 2.36
C LYS A 192 -5.23 -16.68 2.75
N LEU A 193 -4.80 -16.06 3.86
CA LEU A 193 -3.44 -16.21 4.38
C LEU A 193 -3.10 -17.68 4.65
N LYS A 194 -3.99 -18.39 5.33
CA LYS A 194 -3.83 -19.81 5.62
C LYS A 194 -3.80 -20.66 4.35
N ASN A 195 -4.80 -20.50 3.48
CA ASN A 195 -5.01 -21.40 2.34
C ASN A 195 -4.07 -21.13 1.15
N LYS A 196 -3.72 -19.86 0.89
CA LYS A 196 -2.85 -19.46 -0.22
C LYS A 196 -1.36 -19.41 0.16
N PHE A 197 -1.06 -18.96 1.39
CA PHE A 197 0.32 -18.66 1.80
C PHE A 197 0.83 -19.56 2.93
N GLY A 198 -0.03 -20.43 3.50
CA GLY A 198 0.34 -21.32 4.60
C GLY A 198 0.65 -20.60 5.92
N VAL A 199 0.13 -19.39 6.10
CA VAL A 199 0.41 -18.54 7.26
C VAL A 199 -0.84 -18.41 8.12
N GLU A 200 -0.73 -18.75 9.40
CA GLU A 200 -1.81 -18.58 10.39
C GLU A 200 -1.57 -17.35 11.24
N ILE A 201 -2.60 -16.51 11.36
CA ILE A 201 -2.59 -15.31 12.20
C ILE A 201 -3.77 -15.32 13.18
N GLY A 202 -3.55 -14.73 14.36
CA GLY A 202 -4.61 -14.29 15.26
C GLY A 202 -4.92 -12.81 15.03
N LEU A 203 -6.09 -12.38 15.46
CA LEU A 203 -6.51 -10.97 15.45
C LEU A 203 -6.96 -10.59 16.85
N GLU A 204 -6.47 -9.45 17.33
CA GLU A 204 -6.83 -8.89 18.63
C GLU A 204 -7.08 -7.39 18.53
N ALA A 205 -7.69 -6.80 19.54
CA ALA A 205 -7.87 -5.35 19.60
C ALA A 205 -6.49 -4.66 19.59
N PRO A 206 -6.30 -3.62 18.74
CA PRO A 206 -5.04 -2.90 18.72
C PRO A 206 -4.85 -2.10 20.01
N ARG A 207 -3.62 -1.99 20.47
CA ARG A 207 -3.26 -1.11 21.58
C ARG A 207 -3.40 0.34 21.14
N ILE A 208 -3.95 1.16 22.01
CA ILE A 208 -4.05 2.60 21.79
C ILE A 208 -2.74 3.23 22.25
N ALA A 209 -2.05 3.92 21.36
CA ALA A 209 -0.89 4.72 21.71
C ALA A 209 -1.36 5.99 22.42
N TYR A 210 -1.39 5.94 23.75
CA TYR A 210 -1.67 7.13 24.56
C TYR A 210 -0.48 8.07 24.53
N ARG A 211 -0.75 9.37 24.39
CA ARG A 211 0.25 10.42 24.53
C ARG A 211 -0.06 11.23 25.75
N GLU A 212 0.97 11.49 26.54
CA GLU A 212 0.88 12.34 27.71
C GLU A 212 1.31 13.77 27.37
N SER A 213 0.69 14.75 28.04
CA SER A 213 1.10 16.13 28.01
C SER A 213 1.28 16.68 29.41
N ILE A 214 2.25 17.54 29.58
CA ILE A 214 2.46 18.23 30.87
C ILE A 214 1.58 19.48 30.94
N ARG A 215 1.03 19.76 32.12
CA ARG A 215 0.16 20.93 32.36
C ARG A 215 0.88 22.10 33.02
N LYS A 216 2.05 21.86 33.61
CA LYS A 216 2.85 22.85 34.33
C LYS A 216 4.30 22.75 33.92
N ALA A 217 4.96 23.89 33.83
CA ALA A 217 6.40 23.92 33.65
C ALA A 217 7.12 23.25 34.84
N CYS A 218 8.13 22.49 34.55
CA CYS A 218 9.01 21.88 35.57
C CYS A 218 10.45 21.81 35.07
N GLN A 219 11.39 21.88 36.03
CA GLN A 219 12.80 21.70 35.77
C GLN A 219 13.28 20.40 36.40
N LYS A 220 14.03 19.60 35.65
CA LYS A 220 14.62 18.36 36.16
C LYS A 220 16.07 18.23 35.72
N GLN A 221 16.90 17.75 36.64
CA GLN A 221 18.28 17.39 36.40
C GLN A 221 18.38 15.89 36.15
N GLY A 222 18.98 15.54 35.02
CA GLY A 222 19.35 14.16 34.70
C GLY A 222 20.87 13.98 34.85
N ARG A 223 21.29 13.17 35.77
CA ARG A 223 22.69 12.87 35.99
C ARG A 223 22.99 11.39 35.82
N HIS A 224 23.87 11.08 34.90
CA HIS A 224 24.40 9.75 34.70
C HIS A 224 25.87 9.71 35.08
N LYS A 225 26.22 8.86 36.04
CA LYS A 225 27.61 8.59 36.44
C LYS A 225 27.82 7.09 36.58
N LYS A 226 28.57 6.51 35.67
CA LYS A 226 28.92 5.08 35.74
C LYS A 226 30.43 4.94 35.59
N GLN A 227 31.04 4.28 36.52
CA GLN A 227 32.47 4.01 36.54
C GLN A 227 32.70 2.54 36.88
N THR A 228 32.95 1.72 35.87
CA THR A 228 33.28 0.31 36.00
C THR A 228 34.50 0.03 35.10
N GLY A 229 35.69 0.02 35.72
CA GLY A 229 36.94 -0.15 34.95
C GLY A 229 37.33 1.10 34.18
N GLY A 230 38.49 1.17 33.60
CA GLY A 230 39.20 2.33 33.04
C GLY A 230 38.52 3.43 32.26
N HIS A 231 37.30 3.28 31.81
CA HIS A 231 36.54 4.31 31.06
C HIS A 231 35.23 4.64 31.79
N GLY A 232 35.16 5.80 32.45
CA GLY A 232 33.96 6.30 33.10
C GLY A 232 33.00 6.98 32.09
N GLN A 233 31.69 6.82 32.32
CA GLN A 233 30.65 7.58 31.63
C GLN A 233 30.11 8.65 32.57
N PHE A 234 30.03 9.88 32.09
CA PHE A 234 29.49 11.00 32.82
C PHE A 234 28.63 11.86 31.92
N GLY A 235 27.43 12.20 32.36
CA GLY A 235 26.54 13.16 31.75
C GLY A 235 25.69 13.83 32.80
N ASP A 236 25.60 15.14 32.78
CA ASP A 236 24.78 15.95 33.69
C ASP A 236 24.12 17.05 32.90
N VAL A 237 22.78 17.02 32.84
CA VAL A 237 22.00 17.99 32.11
C VAL A 237 20.79 18.44 32.95
N VAL A 238 20.45 19.70 32.85
CA VAL A 238 19.24 20.28 33.44
C VAL A 238 18.32 20.66 32.31
N ILE A 239 17.09 20.11 32.33
CA ILE A 239 16.08 20.35 31.28
C ILE A 239 14.86 21.00 31.90
N ASN A 240 14.38 22.05 31.26
CA ASN A 240 13.09 22.66 31.52
C ASN A 240 12.06 22.05 30.59
N PHE A 241 11.00 21.51 31.17
CA PHE A 241 9.86 21.00 30.41
C PHE A 241 8.73 22.01 30.56
N GLU A 242 8.19 22.49 29.44
CA GLU A 242 7.12 23.49 29.40
C GLU A 242 5.99 22.98 28.49
N PRO A 243 4.70 23.25 28.82
CA PRO A 243 3.60 22.97 27.90
C PRO A 243 3.80 23.74 26.60
N CYS A 244 3.49 23.12 25.47
CA CYS A 244 3.46 23.79 24.15
C CYS A 244 2.22 23.36 23.38
N ASP A 245 1.78 24.16 22.42
CA ASP A 245 0.62 23.91 21.57
C ASP A 245 0.95 23.05 20.34
N SER A 246 2.14 22.46 20.29
CA SER A 246 2.57 21.60 19.20
C SER A 246 2.18 20.14 19.47
N GLU A 247 1.74 19.42 18.42
CA GLU A 247 1.52 17.97 18.46
C GLU A 247 2.81 17.16 18.64
N GLN A 248 3.96 17.82 18.43
CA GLN A 248 5.28 17.19 18.55
C GLN A 248 6.10 17.88 19.63
N VAL A 249 7.07 17.13 20.18
CA VAL A 249 8.05 17.69 21.12
C VAL A 249 8.93 18.70 20.40
N VAL A 250 8.91 19.92 20.87
CA VAL A 250 9.81 21.00 20.44
C VAL A 250 11.00 21.01 21.36
N PHE A 251 12.20 20.86 20.82
CA PHE A 251 13.46 20.91 21.57
C PHE A 251 14.18 22.22 21.28
N GLU A 252 14.42 23.01 22.31
CA GLU A 252 15.17 24.26 22.23
C GLU A 252 16.38 24.22 23.14
N GLU A 253 17.47 24.80 22.69
CA GLU A 253 18.67 24.99 23.52
C GLU A 253 18.66 26.39 24.15
N LYS A 254 18.89 26.48 25.46
CA LYS A 254 19.08 27.73 26.22
C LYS A 254 20.36 27.71 27.05
N VAL A 255 21.40 27.04 26.53
CA VAL A 255 22.67 26.88 27.26
C VAL A 255 23.45 28.20 27.21
N PHE A 256 23.73 28.76 28.38
CA PHE A 256 24.55 29.97 28.51
C PHE A 256 25.96 29.62 28.94
N GLY A 257 26.98 30.30 28.38
CA GLY A 257 28.37 30.15 28.81
C GLY A 257 29.07 28.86 28.39
N GLY A 258 28.46 28.04 27.48
CA GLY A 258 29.11 26.84 26.94
C GLY A 258 29.25 25.68 27.95
N SER A 259 28.44 25.66 28.99
CA SER A 259 28.45 24.60 30.02
C SER A 259 28.15 23.19 29.46
N VAL A 260 27.43 23.10 28.33
CA VAL A 260 27.25 21.88 27.54
C VAL A 260 27.76 22.15 26.14
N PRO A 261 28.77 21.43 25.63
CA PRO A 261 29.23 21.61 24.25
C PRO A 261 28.13 21.30 23.22
N LYS A 262 28.06 22.08 22.16
CA LYS A 262 26.99 22.00 21.12
C LYS A 262 26.85 20.62 20.45
N ASN A 263 27.94 19.88 20.35
CA ASN A 263 27.94 18.54 19.78
C ASN A 263 27.12 17.50 20.59
N PHE A 264 26.78 17.79 21.85
CA PHE A 264 25.96 16.92 22.69
C PHE A 264 24.47 17.23 22.66
N PHE A 265 24.04 18.37 22.11
CA PHE A 265 22.60 18.72 22.03
C PHE A 265 21.76 17.69 21.28
N PRO A 266 22.18 17.15 20.13
CA PRO A 266 21.42 16.10 19.46
C PRO A 266 21.31 14.82 20.27
N ALA A 267 22.30 14.51 21.10
CA ALA A 267 22.26 13.34 21.98
C ALA A 267 21.25 13.52 23.12
N VAL A 268 21.16 14.73 23.70
CA VAL A 268 20.16 15.07 24.71
C VAL A 268 18.77 15.02 24.12
N GLU A 269 18.54 15.66 22.97
CA GLU A 269 17.26 15.62 22.26
C GLU A 269 16.81 14.18 21.97
N LYS A 270 17.72 13.37 21.43
CA LYS A 270 17.44 11.95 21.17
C LYS A 270 17.06 11.20 22.45
N GLY A 271 17.76 11.48 23.56
CA GLY A 271 17.46 10.87 24.87
C GLY A 271 16.07 11.26 25.37
N VAL A 272 15.69 12.53 25.27
CA VAL A 272 14.35 13.01 25.65
C VAL A 272 13.28 12.34 24.79
N ARG A 273 13.44 12.30 23.47
CA ARG A 273 12.47 11.67 22.55
C ARG A 273 12.32 10.17 22.81
N LEU A 274 13.41 9.48 23.15
CA LEU A 274 13.37 8.05 23.49
C LEU A 274 12.68 7.80 24.84
N SER A 275 12.87 8.67 25.83
CA SER A 275 12.24 8.50 27.14
C SER A 275 10.72 8.71 27.10
N LEU A 276 10.22 9.56 26.20
CA LEU A 276 8.78 9.78 26.02
C LEU A 276 8.02 8.54 25.47
N ILE A 277 8.73 7.61 24.83
CA ILE A 277 8.15 6.36 24.36
C ILE A 277 7.91 5.37 25.52
N HIS A 278 8.64 5.51 26.64
CA HIS A 278 8.58 4.61 27.79
C HIS A 278 7.67 5.08 28.92
N ILE A 279 7.12 6.30 28.85
CA ILE A 279 6.27 6.87 29.91
C ILE A 279 4.85 6.30 29.90
N SER A 280 4.46 5.65 28.80
CA SER A 280 3.10 5.13 28.57
C SER A 280 2.93 3.61 28.76
N GLU A 281 3.87 2.93 29.41
CA GLU A 281 3.74 1.51 29.79
C GLU A 281 3.20 1.33 31.21
#